data_5a92a6998e2a1ec3507135d0b6d65a5e
#
_entry.id   5a92a6998e2a1ec3507135d0b6d65a5e
#
_cell.length_a   1.000
_cell.length_b   1.000
_cell.length_c   1.000
_cell.angle_alpha   90.00
_cell.angle_beta   90.00
_cell.angle_gamma   90.00
#
_symmetry.space_group_name_H-M   'P 1'
#
loop_
_entity.id
_entity.type
_entity.pdbx_description
1 polymer ?
#
loop_
_entity_poly.entity_id
_entity_poly.type
_entity_poly.pdbx_seq_one_letter_code
_entity_poly.pdbx_strand_id
1 'polypeptide(L)'
;MRLTGLLILLLLSLVSCKSKEEWKSRSIYQLLTDRFARTSDTGWCNLGQYCGGNYRGLINKLDYIKGMGFDAIWVSPIIENTEGSYHGYHFTNLYKLNNHFGSEDDLVNLIAECHKKDIWVMVDVVANHAGPIGTDFGKINPFNSADHYHDWCEINNWGNQWEVENCRLCGLPDLKQENDWVTQKLLEWIHDMVQKYNIDGIRIDTIMEVPKWFWDKFRGSAGVFQIGEAFDGRPWFVADYQNHLDSVFNYPLYYAIKGSFCGSFKTLENYWWNDRKAFPAPQYAATFVENHDNPRFLNRCNDIGKFTNAVIFSLLWEGIPVFYYGGEQYYAGGADPGNREPLWDNYNTKSTLYGLIKKKYH
;
A
#
# COMPACT_ATOMS: atom_id res chain seq x y z
N MET A 1 19.88 -24.50 54.69
CA MET A 1 19.12 -23.54 53.88
C MET A 1 19.76 -23.44 52.52
N ARG A 2 19.14 -24.03 51.50
CA ARG A 2 19.60 -23.91 50.10
C ARG A 2 18.76 -22.86 49.44
N LEU A 3 19.35 -21.71 49.03
CA LEU A 3 18.73 -20.72 48.19
C LEU A 3 18.72 -21.26 46.76
N THR A 4 17.57 -21.62 46.24
CA THR A 4 17.34 -21.85 44.81
C THR A 4 17.04 -20.51 44.16
N GLY A 5 18.04 -19.94 43.51
CA GLY A 5 17.84 -18.75 42.68
C GLY A 5 17.04 -19.09 41.41
N LEU A 6 15.86 -18.53 41.30
CA LEU A 6 15.00 -18.61 40.10
C LEU A 6 15.55 -17.63 39.05
N LEU A 7 16.23 -18.15 38.05
CA LEU A 7 16.70 -17.35 36.90
C LEU A 7 15.49 -17.12 35.97
N ILE A 8 14.86 -15.94 36.07
CA ILE A 8 13.83 -15.52 35.12
C ILE A 8 14.59 -15.08 33.85
N LEU A 9 14.64 -15.95 32.83
CA LEU A 9 15.01 -15.55 31.47
C LEU A 9 13.88 -14.68 30.93
N LEU A 10 14.08 -13.35 30.93
CA LEU A 10 13.33 -12.45 30.07
C LEU A 10 13.75 -12.75 28.62
N LEU A 11 12.94 -13.51 27.90
CA LEU A 11 12.97 -13.57 26.45
C LEU A 11 12.49 -12.20 25.92
N LEU A 12 13.40 -11.25 25.80
CA LEU A 12 13.21 -10.10 24.93
C LEU A 12 13.11 -10.68 23.50
N SER A 13 11.89 -10.79 22.99
CA SER A 13 11.69 -10.98 21.55
C SER A 13 12.26 -9.75 20.86
N LEU A 14 13.50 -9.85 20.39
CA LEU A 14 14.03 -8.89 19.45
C LEU A 14 13.10 -8.91 18.24
N VAL A 15 12.29 -7.87 18.09
CA VAL A 15 11.57 -7.62 16.83
C VAL A 15 12.67 -7.47 15.76
N SER A 16 12.88 -8.53 14.99
CA SER A 16 13.83 -8.51 13.88
C SER A 16 13.25 -7.63 12.79
N CYS A 17 13.71 -6.40 12.70
CA CYS A 17 13.36 -5.51 11.60
C CYS A 17 13.77 -6.18 10.28
N LYS A 18 12.81 -6.41 9.39
CA LYS A 18 13.03 -7.02 8.08
C LYS A 18 13.80 -6.05 7.19
N SER A 19 15.00 -6.44 6.79
CA SER A 19 15.86 -5.62 5.93
C SER A 19 15.29 -5.48 4.52
N LYS A 20 15.71 -4.45 3.79
CA LYS A 20 15.33 -4.29 2.38
C LYS A 20 15.84 -5.43 1.49
N GLU A 21 16.96 -6.07 1.83
CA GLU A 21 17.46 -7.26 1.12
C GLU A 21 16.51 -8.46 1.27
N GLU A 22 15.94 -8.64 2.46
CA GLU A 22 14.94 -9.67 2.70
C GLU A 22 13.63 -9.34 1.97
N TRP A 23 13.19 -8.06 1.97
CA TRP A 23 12.01 -7.62 1.21
C TRP A 23 12.17 -7.80 -0.30
N LYS A 24 13.38 -7.65 -0.84
CA LYS A 24 13.67 -7.92 -2.26
C LYS A 24 13.33 -9.35 -2.69
N SER A 25 13.36 -10.30 -1.76
CA SER A 25 13.01 -11.69 -2.02
C SER A 25 11.51 -11.99 -1.89
N ARG A 26 10.71 -11.03 -1.44
CA ARG A 26 9.27 -11.20 -1.23
C ARG A 26 8.45 -10.81 -2.46
N SER A 27 7.25 -11.34 -2.51
CA SER A 27 6.22 -10.97 -3.46
C SER A 27 4.97 -10.53 -2.72
N ILE A 28 4.44 -9.37 -3.10
CA ILE A 28 3.40 -8.68 -2.35
C ILE A 28 2.05 -8.87 -3.03
N TYR A 29 1.06 -9.35 -2.30
CA TYR A 29 -0.34 -9.36 -2.73
C TYR A 29 -1.05 -8.14 -2.15
N GLN A 30 -1.36 -7.16 -3.00
CA GLN A 30 -2.10 -5.96 -2.64
C GLN A 30 -3.59 -6.24 -2.56
N LEU A 31 -4.23 -5.85 -1.45
CA LEU A 31 -5.66 -5.98 -1.28
C LEU A 31 -6.27 -4.78 -0.56
N LEU A 32 -7.56 -4.52 -0.83
CA LEU A 32 -8.38 -3.64 -0.01
C LEU A 32 -9.09 -4.47 1.05
N THR A 33 -8.89 -4.16 2.33
CA THR A 33 -9.48 -4.89 3.45
C THR A 33 -10.99 -5.02 3.30
N ASP A 34 -11.65 -3.93 2.90
CA ASP A 34 -13.11 -3.89 2.68
C ASP A 34 -13.60 -4.78 1.53
N ARG A 35 -12.73 -5.16 0.58
CA ARG A 35 -13.13 -5.80 -0.69
C ARG A 35 -12.60 -7.21 -0.86
N PHE A 36 -11.59 -7.58 -0.08
CA PHE A 36 -10.95 -8.87 -0.27
C PHE A 36 -11.80 -10.02 0.29
N ALA A 37 -12.13 -10.00 1.59
CA ALA A 37 -12.88 -11.08 2.23
C ALA A 37 -13.71 -10.58 3.41
N ARG A 38 -14.88 -11.18 3.60
CA ARG A 38 -15.74 -10.97 4.75
C ARG A 38 -16.11 -12.30 5.41
N THR A 39 -16.71 -12.26 6.59
CA THR A 39 -17.09 -13.48 7.34
C THR A 39 -18.31 -14.18 6.74
N SER A 40 -19.16 -13.46 5.98
CA SER A 40 -20.26 -14.02 5.21
C SER A 40 -20.01 -13.78 3.73
N ASP A 41 -19.88 -14.82 2.93
CA ASP A 41 -19.42 -14.74 1.53
C ASP A 41 -20.52 -14.38 0.53
N THR A 42 -21.69 -13.88 0.95
CA THR A 42 -22.81 -13.60 0.06
C THR A 42 -23.34 -12.18 0.20
N GLY A 43 -23.88 -11.66 -0.90
CA GLY A 43 -24.64 -10.42 -0.93
C GLY A 43 -24.04 -9.33 -1.80
N TRP A 44 -24.93 -8.45 -2.24
CA TRP A 44 -24.61 -7.31 -3.07
C TRP A 44 -23.74 -6.29 -2.34
N CYS A 45 -22.89 -5.59 -3.09
CA CYS A 45 -22.00 -4.56 -2.59
C CYS A 45 -22.15 -3.28 -3.43
N ASN A 46 -22.45 -2.17 -2.78
CA ASN A 46 -22.33 -0.85 -3.38
C ASN A 46 -20.86 -0.41 -3.34
N LEU A 47 -20.21 -0.38 -4.50
CA LEU A 47 -18.78 -0.08 -4.59
C LEU A 47 -18.38 1.31 -4.05
N GLY A 48 -19.31 2.25 -3.93
CA GLY A 48 -19.08 3.56 -3.33
C GLY A 48 -19.17 3.59 -1.80
N GLN A 49 -19.44 2.44 -1.15
CA GLN A 49 -19.65 2.34 0.31
C GLN A 49 -18.83 1.19 0.90
N TYR A 50 -18.84 1.06 2.23
CA TYR A 50 -18.31 -0.15 2.87
C TYR A 50 -19.08 -1.39 2.41
N CYS A 51 -18.32 -2.40 2.02
CA CYS A 51 -18.84 -3.68 1.55
C CYS A 51 -18.73 -4.80 2.59
N GLY A 52 -18.05 -4.55 3.70
CA GLY A 52 -17.99 -5.43 4.87
C GLY A 52 -16.84 -6.44 4.88
N GLY A 53 -15.83 -6.26 4.04
CA GLY A 53 -14.57 -6.97 4.17
C GLY A 53 -13.91 -6.64 5.51
N ASN A 54 -13.28 -7.63 6.14
CA ASN A 54 -12.75 -7.47 7.49
C ASN A 54 -11.58 -8.42 7.78
N TYR A 55 -10.88 -8.18 8.90
CA TYR A 55 -9.69 -8.94 9.29
C TYR A 55 -9.96 -10.44 9.46
N ARG A 56 -11.11 -10.83 10.05
CA ARG A 56 -11.47 -12.24 10.21
C ARG A 56 -11.72 -12.93 8.88
N GLY A 57 -12.37 -12.24 7.94
CA GLY A 57 -12.54 -12.73 6.57
C GLY A 57 -11.20 -12.92 5.88
N LEU A 58 -10.27 -11.96 6.04
CA LEU A 58 -8.92 -12.05 5.49
C LEU A 58 -8.15 -13.26 6.06
N ILE A 59 -8.20 -13.48 7.38
CA ILE A 59 -7.61 -14.66 8.04
C ILE A 59 -8.10 -15.95 7.37
N ASN A 60 -9.39 -16.07 7.13
CA ASN A 60 -10.00 -17.26 6.52
C ASN A 60 -9.53 -17.52 5.07
N LYS A 61 -8.92 -16.51 4.42
CA LYS A 61 -8.47 -16.59 3.02
C LYS A 61 -6.94 -16.48 2.85
N LEU A 62 -6.15 -16.50 3.93
CA LEU A 62 -4.69 -16.47 3.83
C LEU A 62 -4.13 -17.65 3.01
N ASP A 63 -4.74 -18.83 3.10
CA ASP A 63 -4.34 -20.00 2.32
C ASP A 63 -4.58 -19.82 0.81
N TYR A 64 -5.55 -19.01 0.42
CA TYR A 64 -5.76 -18.63 -0.97
C TYR A 64 -4.58 -17.79 -1.51
N ILE A 65 -4.12 -16.83 -0.73
CA ILE A 65 -2.96 -15.98 -1.08
C ILE A 65 -1.66 -16.81 -1.09
N LYS A 66 -1.41 -17.54 0.00
CA LYS A 66 -0.22 -18.40 0.14
C LYS A 66 -0.19 -19.50 -0.94
N GLY A 67 -1.36 -20.03 -1.31
CA GLY A 67 -1.50 -21.05 -2.37
C GLY A 67 -1.09 -20.59 -3.76
N MET A 68 -1.07 -19.27 -4.05
CA MET A 68 -0.47 -18.68 -5.24
C MET A 68 1.05 -18.51 -5.13
N GLY A 69 1.59 -18.54 -3.90
CA GLY A 69 3.01 -18.37 -3.63
C GLY A 69 3.39 -16.97 -3.16
N PHE A 70 2.43 -16.07 -2.92
CA PHE A 70 2.71 -14.78 -2.29
C PHE A 70 3.08 -14.96 -0.82
N ASP A 71 4.06 -14.20 -0.37
CA ASP A 71 4.65 -14.29 0.96
C ASP A 71 4.71 -12.93 1.68
N ALA A 72 4.03 -11.93 1.12
CA ALA A 72 3.65 -10.69 1.78
C ALA A 72 2.27 -10.21 1.33
N ILE A 73 1.56 -9.50 2.21
CA ILE A 73 0.33 -8.79 1.87
C ILE A 73 0.51 -7.29 2.10
N TRP A 74 -0.12 -6.47 1.24
CA TRP A 74 -0.31 -5.05 1.48
C TRP A 74 -1.79 -4.80 1.69
N VAL A 75 -2.14 -4.36 2.92
CA VAL A 75 -3.51 -4.03 3.33
C VAL A 75 -3.73 -2.52 3.30
N SER A 76 -4.97 -2.11 2.98
CA SER A 76 -5.39 -0.70 3.04
C SER A 76 -5.18 -0.08 4.42
N PRO A 77 -5.18 1.28 4.56
CA PRO A 77 -4.96 1.93 5.84
C PRO A 77 -5.89 1.43 6.93
N ILE A 78 -5.34 1.23 8.14
CA ILE A 78 -6.02 0.56 9.25
C ILE A 78 -6.66 1.50 10.27
N ILE A 79 -6.41 2.83 10.15
CA ILE A 79 -6.85 3.83 11.13
C ILE A 79 -8.26 4.34 10.84
N GLU A 80 -8.88 4.99 11.85
CA GLU A 80 -10.23 5.56 11.76
C GLU A 80 -10.34 6.58 10.61
N ASN A 81 -11.42 6.45 9.84
CA ASN A 81 -11.68 7.26 8.66
C ASN A 81 -13.02 7.99 8.75
N THR A 82 -13.20 8.99 7.89
CA THR A 82 -14.49 9.63 7.66
C THR A 82 -15.53 8.57 7.26
N GLU A 83 -16.77 8.76 7.69
CA GLU A 83 -17.88 7.88 7.35
C GLU A 83 -17.99 7.64 5.84
N GLY A 84 -18.15 6.38 5.44
CA GLY A 84 -18.20 5.95 4.04
C GLY A 84 -16.85 5.80 3.33
N SER A 85 -15.74 6.23 3.91
CA SER A 85 -14.40 6.13 3.31
C SER A 85 -13.78 4.74 3.48
N TYR A 86 -14.37 3.75 2.81
CA TYR A 86 -13.99 2.34 2.89
C TYR A 86 -12.53 2.04 2.49
N HIS A 87 -11.92 2.95 1.72
CA HIS A 87 -10.56 2.80 1.18
C HIS A 87 -9.46 3.12 2.21
N GLY A 88 -9.76 3.91 3.26
CA GLY A 88 -8.82 4.18 4.34
C GLY A 88 -7.97 5.46 4.20
N TYR A 89 -8.11 6.22 3.10
CA TYR A 89 -7.27 7.40 2.82
C TYR A 89 -7.80 8.72 3.39
N HIS A 90 -8.89 8.69 4.16
CA HIS A 90 -9.53 9.87 4.75
C HIS A 90 -9.54 9.81 6.27
N PHE A 91 -8.36 9.75 6.88
CA PHE A 91 -8.28 9.55 8.32
C PHE A 91 -8.91 10.71 9.12
N THR A 92 -9.50 10.35 10.26
CA THR A 92 -10.01 11.27 11.26
C THR A 92 -9.28 11.16 12.58
N ASN A 93 -8.70 9.99 12.87
CA ASN A 93 -7.98 9.77 14.12
C ASN A 93 -6.83 8.79 13.93
N LEU A 94 -5.59 9.28 14.06
CA LEU A 94 -4.39 8.46 13.91
C LEU A 94 -4.26 7.34 14.98
N TYR A 95 -4.88 7.52 16.15
CA TYR A 95 -4.71 6.63 17.30
C TYR A 95 -5.83 5.61 17.47
N LYS A 96 -6.81 5.61 16.58
CA LYS A 96 -7.90 4.64 16.56
C LYS A 96 -7.88 3.80 15.30
N LEU A 97 -8.25 2.55 15.43
CA LEU A 97 -8.46 1.66 14.28
C LEU A 97 -9.82 1.90 13.63
N ASN A 98 -9.91 1.59 12.34
CA ASN A 98 -11.16 1.57 11.61
C ASN A 98 -11.99 0.35 12.06
N ASN A 99 -13.04 0.60 12.81
CA ASN A 99 -13.90 -0.43 13.40
C ASN A 99 -14.72 -1.22 12.36
N HIS A 100 -14.85 -0.73 11.14
CA HIS A 100 -15.46 -1.49 10.03
C HIS A 100 -14.67 -2.75 9.67
N PHE A 101 -13.35 -2.74 9.92
CA PHE A 101 -12.49 -3.89 9.60
C PHE A 101 -12.37 -4.91 10.73
N GLY A 102 -12.83 -4.57 11.93
CA GLY A 102 -12.78 -5.42 13.11
C GLY A 102 -12.20 -4.72 14.33
N SER A 103 -12.03 -5.48 15.41
CA SER A 103 -11.43 -5.01 16.65
C SER A 103 -9.89 -4.95 16.55
N GLU A 104 -9.24 -4.37 17.55
CA GLU A 104 -7.79 -4.39 17.70
C GLU A 104 -7.27 -5.84 17.83
N ASP A 105 -7.98 -6.68 18.58
CA ASP A 105 -7.64 -8.11 18.72
C ASP A 105 -7.73 -8.85 17.37
N ASP A 106 -8.67 -8.46 16.50
CA ASP A 106 -8.78 -9.05 15.16
C ASP A 106 -7.59 -8.68 14.29
N LEU A 107 -7.09 -7.43 14.36
CA LEU A 107 -5.89 -7.00 13.65
C LEU A 107 -4.64 -7.72 14.16
N VAL A 108 -4.46 -7.77 15.48
CA VAL A 108 -3.33 -8.49 16.11
C VAL A 108 -3.35 -9.96 15.71
N ASN A 109 -4.53 -10.58 15.72
CA ASN A 109 -4.68 -11.97 15.30
C ASN A 109 -4.40 -12.16 13.80
N LEU A 110 -4.84 -11.24 12.93
CA LEU A 110 -4.49 -11.28 11.50
C LEU A 110 -2.98 -11.30 11.27
N ILE A 111 -2.26 -10.38 11.91
CA ILE A 111 -0.80 -10.29 11.76
C ILE A 111 -0.12 -11.57 12.30
N ALA A 112 -0.57 -12.07 13.44
CA ALA A 112 -0.05 -13.31 14.01
C ALA A 112 -0.30 -14.52 13.08
N GLU A 113 -1.48 -14.64 12.47
CA GLU A 113 -1.80 -15.73 11.54
C GLU A 113 -1.02 -15.59 10.21
N CYS A 114 -0.77 -14.36 9.74
CA CYS A 114 0.13 -14.11 8.61
C CYS A 114 1.55 -14.60 8.92
N HIS A 115 2.11 -14.22 10.07
CA HIS A 115 3.46 -14.62 10.48
C HIS A 115 3.61 -16.14 10.65
N LYS A 116 2.59 -16.83 11.21
CA LYS A 116 2.59 -18.31 11.27
C LYS A 116 2.68 -18.99 9.91
N LYS A 117 2.22 -18.30 8.85
CA LYS A 117 2.27 -18.79 7.47
C LYS A 117 3.48 -18.26 6.68
N ASP A 118 4.42 -17.57 7.34
CA ASP A 118 5.51 -16.81 6.68
C ASP A 118 4.96 -15.88 5.59
N ILE A 119 3.96 -15.09 5.96
CA ILE A 119 3.42 -13.97 5.17
C ILE A 119 3.72 -12.70 5.95
N TRP A 120 4.48 -11.77 5.33
CA TRP A 120 4.76 -10.48 5.94
C TRP A 120 3.62 -9.50 5.71
N VAL A 121 3.44 -8.57 6.64
CA VAL A 121 2.34 -7.61 6.58
C VAL A 121 2.88 -6.21 6.34
N MET A 122 2.49 -5.64 5.20
CA MET A 122 2.71 -4.24 4.85
C MET A 122 1.39 -3.49 5.04
N VAL A 123 1.42 -2.41 5.81
CA VAL A 123 0.25 -1.55 6.05
C VAL A 123 0.39 -0.26 5.25
N ASP A 124 -0.72 0.18 4.63
CA ASP A 124 -0.80 1.46 3.94
C ASP A 124 -0.91 2.61 4.95
N VAL A 125 -0.21 3.73 4.71
CA VAL A 125 -0.18 4.88 5.61
C VAL A 125 -0.24 6.19 4.83
N VAL A 126 -0.91 7.19 5.41
CA VAL A 126 -1.05 8.54 4.86
C VAL A 126 -0.43 9.54 5.82
N ALA A 127 0.49 10.38 5.34
CA ALA A 127 1.13 11.43 6.12
C ALA A 127 1.00 12.82 5.45
N ASN A 128 0.35 12.89 4.31
CA ASN A 128 0.11 14.11 3.54
C ASN A 128 -1.14 14.87 4.00
N HIS A 129 -2.28 14.21 4.11
CA HIS A 129 -3.59 14.86 4.27
C HIS A 129 -4.48 14.14 5.28
N ALA A 130 -5.48 14.85 5.78
CA ALA A 130 -6.56 14.31 6.60
C ALA A 130 -7.84 14.09 5.76
N GLY A 131 -8.88 13.53 6.38
CA GLY A 131 -10.19 13.34 5.74
C GLY A 131 -10.88 14.65 5.31
N PRO A 132 -11.90 14.61 4.43
CA PRO A 132 -12.55 15.76 3.80
C PRO A 132 -13.45 16.53 4.78
N ILE A 133 -12.86 17.22 5.73
CA ILE A 133 -13.54 18.02 6.79
C ILE A 133 -13.61 19.51 6.46
N GLY A 134 -13.14 19.92 5.28
CA GLY A 134 -13.03 21.34 4.90
C GLY A 134 -12.07 22.10 5.79
N THR A 135 -12.60 22.97 6.69
CA THR A 135 -11.84 23.73 7.70
C THR A 135 -12.27 23.41 9.13
N ASP A 136 -13.08 22.37 9.33
CA ASP A 136 -13.52 21.92 10.66
C ASP A 136 -12.47 20.99 11.29
N PHE A 137 -11.29 21.53 11.53
CA PHE A 137 -10.13 20.78 12.01
C PHE A 137 -10.37 20.10 13.36
N GLY A 138 -11.33 20.58 14.17
CA GLY A 138 -11.70 19.96 15.44
C GLY A 138 -12.15 18.49 15.33
N LYS A 139 -12.45 18.01 14.12
CA LYS A 139 -12.81 16.62 13.82
C LYS A 139 -11.60 15.69 13.64
N ILE A 140 -10.39 16.22 13.56
CA ILE A 140 -9.17 15.43 13.32
C ILE A 140 -8.35 15.32 14.61
N ASN A 141 -7.94 14.13 14.94
CA ASN A 141 -7.06 13.86 16.08
C ASN A 141 -5.76 13.21 15.58
N PRO A 142 -4.58 13.79 15.89
CA PRO A 142 -4.33 14.91 16.79
C PRO A 142 -4.36 16.30 16.12
N PHE A 143 -4.49 16.40 14.80
CA PHE A 143 -4.32 17.63 14.01
C PHE A 143 -5.58 18.51 14.03
N ASN A 144 -5.94 19.05 15.19
CA ASN A 144 -7.22 19.72 15.45
C ASN A 144 -7.15 21.27 15.42
N SER A 145 -6.10 21.87 14.86
CA SER A 145 -5.91 23.31 14.71
C SER A 145 -5.54 23.68 13.27
N ALA A 146 -5.94 24.86 12.83
CA ALA A 146 -5.58 25.39 11.52
C ALA A 146 -4.05 25.47 11.31
N ASP A 147 -3.28 25.74 12.37
CA ASP A 147 -1.82 25.84 12.33
C ASP A 147 -1.12 24.51 11.96
N HIS A 148 -1.86 23.41 12.00
CA HIS A 148 -1.36 22.09 11.62
C HIS A 148 -1.42 21.82 10.10
N TYR A 149 -2.00 22.74 9.33
CA TYR A 149 -2.24 22.60 7.91
C TYR A 149 -1.66 23.76 7.13
N HIS A 150 -1.36 23.54 5.86
CA HIS A 150 -1.07 24.61 4.93
C HIS A 150 -2.32 25.46 4.66
N ASP A 151 -2.13 26.69 4.23
CA ASP A 151 -3.21 27.58 3.84
C ASP A 151 -3.99 26.98 2.66
N TRP A 152 -5.28 27.33 2.57
CA TRP A 152 -6.14 26.78 1.54
C TRP A 152 -5.70 27.20 0.15
N CYS A 153 -5.22 26.25 -0.65
CA CYS A 153 -5.09 26.33 -2.09
C CYS A 153 -5.33 24.93 -2.69
N GLU A 154 -5.63 24.86 -3.98
CA GLU A 154 -5.77 23.60 -4.73
C GLU A 154 -4.55 23.42 -5.63
N ILE A 155 -4.15 22.17 -5.88
CA ILE A 155 -3.10 21.87 -6.85
C ILE A 155 -3.69 22.09 -8.25
N ASN A 156 -3.26 23.17 -8.93
CA ASN A 156 -3.68 23.51 -10.28
C ASN A 156 -2.60 23.24 -11.32
N ASN A 157 -1.35 23.19 -10.89
CA ASN A 157 -0.20 22.95 -11.76
C ASN A 157 0.71 21.86 -11.19
N TRP A 158 0.51 20.63 -11.63
CA TRP A 158 1.33 19.46 -11.25
C TRP A 158 2.81 19.55 -11.67
N GLY A 159 3.17 20.52 -12.49
CA GLY A 159 4.56 20.86 -12.80
C GLY A 159 5.22 21.79 -11.79
N ASN A 160 4.44 22.38 -10.87
CA ASN A 160 4.91 23.25 -9.82
C ASN A 160 5.02 22.48 -8.50
N GLN A 161 6.22 22.02 -8.17
CA GLN A 161 6.44 21.20 -6.96
C GLN A 161 6.02 21.93 -5.67
N TRP A 162 6.12 23.26 -5.61
CA TRP A 162 5.65 24.01 -4.45
C TRP A 162 4.12 23.87 -4.28
N GLU A 163 3.33 23.97 -5.35
CA GLU A 163 1.88 23.74 -5.27
C GLU A 163 1.58 22.29 -4.83
N VAL A 164 2.32 21.32 -5.37
CA VAL A 164 2.13 19.91 -5.04
C VAL A 164 2.39 19.64 -3.56
N GLU A 165 3.37 20.30 -2.96
CA GLU A 165 3.76 20.12 -1.55
C GLU A 165 3.03 21.03 -0.55
N ASN A 166 2.25 22.01 -1.01
CA ASN A 166 1.65 23.01 -0.11
C ASN A 166 0.16 23.28 -0.37
N CYS A 167 -0.43 22.67 -1.39
CA CYS A 167 -1.83 22.84 -1.72
C CYS A 167 -2.58 21.51 -1.59
N ARG A 168 -3.89 21.60 -1.45
CA ARG A 168 -4.76 20.46 -1.21
C ARG A 168 -4.85 19.52 -2.42
N LEU A 169 -4.58 18.26 -2.19
CA LEU A 169 -4.90 17.19 -3.11
C LEU A 169 -6.41 16.90 -3.04
N CYS A 170 -7.14 17.13 -4.14
CA CYS A 170 -8.60 16.86 -4.20
C CYS A 170 -9.41 17.49 -3.06
N GLY A 171 -9.02 18.70 -2.59
CA GLY A 171 -9.69 19.42 -1.52
C GLY A 171 -9.44 18.89 -0.11
N LEU A 172 -8.61 17.87 0.06
CA LEU A 172 -8.27 17.29 1.36
C LEU A 172 -7.36 18.24 2.17
N PRO A 173 -7.59 18.42 3.46
CA PRO A 173 -6.74 19.24 4.33
C PRO A 173 -5.30 18.74 4.32
N ASP A 174 -4.39 19.57 3.87
CA ASP A 174 -2.98 19.28 3.65
C ASP A 174 -2.17 19.57 4.91
N LEU A 175 -1.49 18.57 5.47
CA LEU A 175 -0.74 18.70 6.71
C LEU A 175 0.55 19.48 6.47
N LYS A 176 0.85 20.37 7.42
CA LYS A 176 2.04 21.22 7.39
C LYS A 176 3.22 20.55 8.07
N GLN A 177 4.02 19.79 7.33
CA GLN A 177 5.17 19.06 7.89
C GLN A 177 6.28 20.00 8.37
N GLU A 178 6.34 21.26 7.94
CA GLU A 178 7.25 22.29 8.44
C GLU A 178 6.90 22.73 9.87
N ASN A 179 5.70 22.44 10.35
CA ASN A 179 5.36 22.59 11.75
C ASN A 179 5.98 21.43 12.55
N ASP A 180 6.94 21.75 13.42
CA ASP A 180 7.68 20.75 14.20
C ASP A 180 6.77 19.83 15.01
N TRP A 181 5.65 20.36 15.53
CA TRP A 181 4.69 19.57 16.28
C TRP A 181 3.97 18.55 15.38
N VAL A 182 3.58 18.95 14.15
CA VAL A 182 2.95 18.06 13.16
C VAL A 182 3.92 16.94 12.80
N THR A 183 5.14 17.30 12.44
CA THR A 183 6.21 16.34 12.15
C THR A 183 6.41 15.38 13.33
N GLN A 184 6.58 15.89 14.53
CA GLN A 184 6.78 15.04 15.72
C GLN A 184 5.61 14.05 15.91
N LYS A 185 4.35 14.51 15.76
CA LYS A 185 3.18 13.63 15.91
C LYS A 185 3.10 12.54 14.86
N LEU A 186 3.45 12.83 13.62
CA LEU A 186 3.51 11.82 12.55
C LEU A 186 4.63 10.79 12.81
N LEU A 187 5.79 11.24 13.29
CA LEU A 187 6.92 10.36 13.60
C LEU A 187 6.62 9.45 14.81
N GLU A 188 6.05 10.01 15.89
CA GLU A 188 5.60 9.25 17.06
C GLU A 188 4.55 8.20 16.66
N TRP A 189 3.54 8.62 15.91
CA TRP A 189 2.46 7.73 15.44
C TRP A 189 2.97 6.54 14.63
N ILE A 190 3.82 6.78 13.63
CA ILE A 190 4.28 5.69 12.77
C ILE A 190 5.15 4.69 13.56
N HIS A 191 6.01 5.21 14.45
CA HIS A 191 6.81 4.37 15.33
C HIS A 191 5.93 3.47 16.20
N ASP A 192 4.99 4.09 16.93
CA ASP A 192 4.12 3.38 17.86
C ASP A 192 3.23 2.35 17.16
N MET A 193 2.69 2.69 15.99
CA MET A 193 1.86 1.78 15.19
C MET A 193 2.64 0.56 14.72
N VAL A 194 3.85 0.76 14.19
CA VAL A 194 4.70 -0.33 13.72
C VAL A 194 5.08 -1.26 14.87
N GLN A 195 5.52 -0.69 16.01
CA GLN A 195 5.92 -1.49 17.17
C GLN A 195 4.72 -2.20 17.81
N LYS A 196 3.60 -1.51 18.00
CA LYS A 196 2.41 -2.04 18.65
C LYS A 196 1.84 -3.25 17.93
N TYR A 197 1.80 -3.20 16.60
CA TYR A 197 1.18 -4.26 15.79
C TYR A 197 2.19 -5.22 15.17
N ASN A 198 3.50 -5.03 15.39
CA ASN A 198 4.54 -5.86 14.80
C ASN A 198 4.43 -5.93 13.25
N ILE A 199 4.32 -4.75 12.63
CA ILE A 199 4.19 -4.57 11.17
C ILE A 199 5.57 -4.76 10.54
N ASP A 200 5.65 -5.49 9.41
CA ASP A 200 6.91 -5.81 8.74
C ASP A 200 7.36 -4.73 7.74
N GLY A 201 6.44 -3.95 7.20
CA GLY A 201 6.71 -2.86 6.26
C GLY A 201 5.52 -1.92 6.10
N ILE A 202 5.76 -0.78 5.45
CA ILE A 202 4.70 0.20 5.15
C ILE A 202 4.72 0.60 3.68
N ARG A 203 3.53 0.80 3.11
CA ARG A 203 3.34 1.55 1.87
C ARG A 203 2.94 2.96 2.22
N ILE A 204 3.60 3.94 1.66
CA ILE A 204 3.33 5.35 1.93
C ILE A 204 2.61 5.96 0.73
N ASP A 205 1.41 6.46 1.01
CA ASP A 205 0.59 7.19 0.07
C ASP A 205 1.17 8.57 -0.22
N THR A 206 0.96 9.10 -1.45
CA THR A 206 1.17 10.52 -1.80
C THR A 206 2.52 11.09 -1.36
N ILE A 207 3.65 10.41 -1.66
CA ILE A 207 4.96 10.89 -1.23
C ILE A 207 5.43 12.14 -1.97
N MET A 208 4.90 12.41 -3.15
CA MET A 208 5.30 13.58 -3.95
C MET A 208 4.64 14.88 -3.47
N GLU A 209 3.61 14.76 -2.66
CA GLU A 209 2.85 15.85 -2.05
C GLU A 209 3.43 16.29 -0.71
N VAL A 210 4.53 15.68 -0.27
CA VAL A 210 5.22 16.01 0.99
C VAL A 210 6.70 16.28 0.70
N PRO A 211 7.33 17.30 1.35
CA PRO A 211 8.73 17.61 1.14
C PRO A 211 9.66 16.43 1.44
N LYS A 212 10.63 16.17 0.58
CA LYS A 212 11.53 15.00 0.65
C LYS A 212 12.27 14.86 1.97
N TRP A 213 12.66 15.97 2.59
CA TRP A 213 13.36 15.96 3.89
C TRP A 213 12.55 15.29 5.00
N PHE A 214 11.23 15.33 4.91
CA PHE A 214 10.33 14.68 5.87
C PHE A 214 10.47 13.15 5.79
N TRP A 215 10.59 12.60 4.59
CA TRP A 215 10.70 11.15 4.39
C TRP A 215 11.95 10.55 5.01
N ASP A 216 13.08 11.27 5.05
CA ASP A 216 14.28 10.82 5.76
C ASP A 216 14.02 10.62 7.25
N LYS A 217 13.29 11.56 7.89
CA LYS A 217 12.90 11.45 9.29
C LYS A 217 11.87 10.34 9.51
N PHE A 218 10.86 10.27 8.63
CA PHE A 218 9.78 9.30 8.72
C PHE A 218 10.31 7.86 8.58
N ARG A 219 11.22 7.64 7.63
CA ARG A 219 11.92 6.36 7.46
C ARG A 219 12.64 5.94 8.72
N GLY A 220 13.41 6.86 9.32
CA GLY A 220 14.14 6.58 10.56
C GLY A 220 13.20 6.22 11.72
N SER A 221 12.05 6.90 11.82
CA SER A 221 11.09 6.68 12.91
C SER A 221 10.28 5.38 12.72
N ALA A 222 9.84 5.08 11.52
CA ALA A 222 9.11 3.84 11.22
C ALA A 222 9.97 2.59 11.48
N GLY A 223 11.27 2.65 11.15
CA GLY A 223 12.22 1.57 11.43
C GLY A 223 11.95 0.26 10.70
N VAL A 224 11.05 0.24 9.71
CA VAL A 224 10.72 -0.91 8.86
C VAL A 224 10.83 -0.53 7.39
N PHE A 225 10.83 -1.51 6.51
CA PHE A 225 10.91 -1.32 5.06
C PHE A 225 9.74 -0.48 4.53
N GLN A 226 10.03 0.41 3.58
CA GLN A 226 9.08 1.38 3.05
C GLN A 226 9.03 1.38 1.54
N ILE A 227 7.81 1.37 1.00
CA ILE A 227 7.56 1.61 -0.43
C ILE A 227 6.71 2.87 -0.56
N GLY A 228 7.23 3.91 -1.21
CA GLY A 228 6.51 5.16 -1.42
C GLY A 228 5.82 5.24 -2.77
N GLU A 229 4.66 5.88 -2.81
CA GLU A 229 3.93 6.15 -4.03
C GLU A 229 4.20 7.56 -4.54
N ALA A 230 5.01 7.66 -5.61
CA ALA A 230 5.09 8.85 -6.47
C ALA A 230 4.30 8.57 -7.76
N PHE A 231 3.06 9.06 -7.84
CA PHE A 231 2.15 8.82 -8.97
C PHE A 231 2.55 9.64 -10.21
N ASP A 232 3.71 9.32 -10.79
CA ASP A 232 4.28 10.06 -11.91
C ASP A 232 4.97 9.13 -12.93
N GLY A 233 4.88 9.47 -14.20
CA GLY A 233 5.52 8.71 -15.27
C GLY A 233 6.96 9.13 -15.59
N ARG A 234 7.47 10.21 -14.98
CA ARG A 234 8.83 10.73 -15.23
C ARG A 234 9.86 9.91 -14.43
N PRO A 235 10.73 9.14 -15.10
CA PRO A 235 11.64 8.22 -14.42
C PRO A 235 12.57 8.91 -13.42
N TRP A 236 13.15 10.04 -13.80
CA TRP A 236 14.07 10.81 -12.95
C TRP A 236 13.37 11.38 -11.71
N PHE A 237 12.09 11.73 -11.82
CA PHE A 237 11.31 12.29 -10.71
C PHE A 237 10.97 11.21 -9.68
N VAL A 238 10.42 10.07 -10.13
CA VAL A 238 10.07 8.94 -9.26
C VAL A 238 11.32 8.33 -8.61
N ALA A 239 12.38 8.15 -9.40
CA ALA A 239 13.61 7.52 -8.94
C ALA A 239 14.32 8.33 -7.83
N ASP A 240 14.19 9.65 -7.83
CA ASP A 240 14.82 10.51 -6.82
C ASP A 240 14.31 10.23 -5.40
N TYR A 241 13.04 9.79 -5.24
CA TYR A 241 12.50 9.39 -3.94
C TYR A 241 13.16 8.13 -3.35
N GLN A 242 13.85 7.31 -4.14
CA GLN A 242 14.66 6.20 -3.60
C GLN A 242 15.88 6.67 -2.79
N ASN A 243 16.27 7.94 -2.87
CA ASN A 243 17.30 8.50 -2.00
C ASN A 243 16.77 8.75 -0.58
N HIS A 244 15.45 8.86 -0.40
CA HIS A 244 14.77 9.23 0.84
C HIS A 244 13.99 8.06 1.47
N LEU A 245 13.63 7.06 0.65
CA LEU A 245 12.89 5.86 1.04
C LEU A 245 13.64 4.58 0.61
N ASP A 246 13.24 3.42 1.12
CA ASP A 246 13.87 2.16 0.74
C ASP A 246 13.48 1.73 -0.68
N SER A 247 12.24 2.04 -1.08
CA SER A 247 11.65 1.67 -2.36
C SER A 247 10.60 2.69 -2.80
N VAL A 248 10.27 2.64 -4.09
CA VAL A 248 9.17 3.39 -4.70
C VAL A 248 8.39 2.48 -5.65
N PHE A 249 7.10 2.77 -5.87
CA PHE A 249 6.34 2.15 -6.96
C PHE A 249 6.87 2.61 -8.31
N ASN A 250 7.22 1.67 -9.17
CA ASN A 250 7.80 1.96 -10.49
C ASN A 250 6.71 2.30 -11.51
N TYR A 251 6.08 3.47 -11.34
CA TYR A 251 5.08 3.98 -12.28
C TYR A 251 5.62 4.15 -13.71
N PRO A 252 6.88 4.58 -13.95
CA PRO A 252 7.44 4.57 -15.29
C PRO A 252 7.39 3.20 -15.96
N LEU A 253 7.75 2.13 -15.24
CA LEU A 253 7.64 0.75 -15.75
C LEU A 253 6.18 0.33 -15.94
N TYR A 254 5.29 0.67 -15.02
CA TYR A 254 3.85 0.42 -15.15
C TYR A 254 3.30 0.98 -16.47
N TYR A 255 3.61 2.24 -16.80
CA TYR A 255 3.19 2.84 -18.07
C TYR A 255 3.84 2.15 -19.28
N ALA A 256 5.11 1.77 -19.17
CA ALA A 256 5.82 1.05 -20.21
C ALA A 256 5.20 -0.35 -20.46
N ILE A 257 4.85 -1.09 -19.41
CA ILE A 257 4.16 -2.40 -19.52
C ILE A 257 2.81 -2.20 -20.21
N LYS A 258 1.97 -1.29 -19.71
CA LYS A 258 0.64 -1.04 -20.33
C LYS A 258 0.75 -0.61 -21.77
N GLY A 259 1.66 0.32 -22.09
CA GLY A 259 1.90 0.79 -23.46
C GLY A 259 2.36 -0.33 -24.38
N SER A 260 3.16 -1.26 -23.87
CA SER A 260 3.72 -2.35 -24.68
C SER A 260 2.71 -3.45 -24.95
N PHE A 261 2.09 -3.99 -23.92
CA PHE A 261 1.16 -5.11 -24.08
C PHE A 261 -0.18 -4.69 -24.71
N CYS A 262 -0.58 -3.42 -24.57
CA CYS A 262 -1.75 -2.87 -25.26
C CYS A 262 -1.43 -2.20 -26.61
N GLY A 263 -0.15 -2.01 -26.95
CA GLY A 263 0.26 -1.23 -28.13
C GLY A 263 1.58 -1.68 -28.74
N SER A 264 2.66 -0.93 -28.49
CA SER A 264 3.97 -1.19 -29.09
C SER A 264 5.06 -1.46 -28.05
N PHE A 265 5.82 -2.53 -28.24
CA PHE A 265 6.97 -2.89 -27.39
C PHE A 265 8.10 -1.84 -27.38
N LYS A 266 8.04 -0.82 -28.22
CA LYS A 266 8.97 0.33 -28.13
C LYS A 266 8.95 1.03 -26.78
N THR A 267 7.84 1.02 -26.06
CA THR A 267 7.76 1.65 -24.73
C THR A 267 8.59 0.90 -23.69
N LEU A 268 8.58 -0.44 -23.70
CA LEU A 268 9.46 -1.24 -22.83
C LEU A 268 10.93 -1.17 -23.29
N GLU A 269 11.19 -1.17 -24.58
CA GLU A 269 12.54 -0.97 -25.12
C GLU A 269 13.12 0.37 -24.64
N ASN A 270 12.33 1.47 -24.75
CA ASN A 270 12.74 2.79 -24.25
C ASN A 270 12.99 2.77 -22.75
N TYR A 271 12.07 2.17 -21.97
CA TYR A 271 12.24 2.04 -20.51
C TYR A 271 13.54 1.29 -20.18
N TRP A 272 13.83 0.17 -20.84
CA TRP A 272 15.04 -0.62 -20.59
C TRP A 272 16.33 0.18 -20.85
N TRP A 273 16.40 0.86 -21.99
CA TRP A 273 17.62 1.53 -22.40
C TRP A 273 17.83 2.91 -21.76
N ASN A 274 16.76 3.62 -21.43
CA ASN A 274 16.81 5.01 -20.98
C ASN A 274 16.30 5.20 -19.55
N ASP A 275 15.07 4.81 -19.27
CA ASP A 275 14.35 5.23 -18.07
C ASP A 275 14.80 4.47 -16.82
N ARG A 276 15.10 3.18 -16.94
CA ARG A 276 15.59 2.33 -15.85
C ARG A 276 16.86 2.87 -15.19
N LYS A 277 17.72 3.52 -15.96
CA LYS A 277 19.00 4.09 -15.49
C LYS A 277 18.84 5.25 -14.51
N ALA A 278 17.65 5.86 -14.46
CA ALA A 278 17.37 6.92 -13.50
C ALA A 278 17.28 6.40 -12.06
N PHE A 279 16.93 5.13 -11.88
CA PHE A 279 16.76 4.54 -10.55
C PHE A 279 18.10 4.21 -9.91
N PRO A 280 18.40 4.76 -8.70
CA PRO A 280 19.62 4.43 -7.95
C PRO A 280 19.73 2.93 -7.63
N ALA A 281 18.58 2.29 -7.38
CA ALA A 281 18.50 0.89 -6.97
C ALA A 281 17.25 0.21 -7.57
N PRO A 282 17.22 -0.04 -8.91
CA PRO A 282 16.04 -0.57 -9.60
C PRO A 282 15.57 -1.93 -9.06
N GLN A 283 16.48 -2.72 -8.47
CA GLN A 283 16.17 -4.02 -7.86
C GLN A 283 15.29 -3.92 -6.60
N TYR A 284 15.10 -2.75 -6.03
CA TYR A 284 14.17 -2.51 -4.91
C TYR A 284 12.89 -1.79 -5.34
N ALA A 285 12.79 -1.28 -6.57
CA ALA A 285 11.57 -0.63 -7.04
C ALA A 285 10.42 -1.65 -7.13
N ALA A 286 9.24 -1.27 -6.65
CA ALA A 286 8.08 -2.15 -6.69
C ALA A 286 7.47 -2.19 -8.09
N THR A 287 7.29 -3.40 -8.65
CA THR A 287 6.77 -3.61 -10.02
C THR A 287 5.32 -4.07 -9.97
N PHE A 288 4.49 -3.55 -10.86
CA PHE A 288 3.06 -3.86 -10.88
C PHE A 288 2.43 -3.64 -12.27
N VAL A 289 1.26 -4.23 -12.50
CA VAL A 289 0.45 -4.08 -13.73
C VAL A 289 -0.86 -3.36 -13.44
N GLU A 290 -1.40 -3.54 -12.24
CA GLU A 290 -2.66 -2.96 -11.76
C GLU A 290 -2.49 -2.47 -10.32
N ASN A 291 -3.32 -1.52 -9.92
CA ASN A 291 -3.52 -1.09 -8.56
C ASN A 291 -4.96 -0.55 -8.36
N HIS A 292 -5.26 -0.07 -7.19
CA HIS A 292 -6.59 0.43 -6.82
C HIS A 292 -6.91 1.84 -7.34
N ASP A 293 -5.93 2.57 -7.93
CA ASP A 293 -6.09 3.94 -8.43
C ASP A 293 -6.28 4.02 -9.94
N ASN A 294 -6.01 2.94 -10.64
CA ASN A 294 -6.12 2.90 -12.10
C ASN A 294 -7.17 1.88 -12.57
N PRO A 295 -7.86 2.15 -13.69
CA PRO A 295 -8.69 1.13 -14.33
C PRO A 295 -7.91 -0.16 -14.55
N ARG A 296 -8.56 -1.31 -14.33
CA ARG A 296 -8.00 -2.63 -14.55
C ARG A 296 -7.39 -2.73 -15.96
N PHE A 297 -6.38 -3.56 -16.14
CA PHE A 297 -5.76 -3.77 -17.45
C PHE A 297 -6.78 -4.22 -18.48
N LEU A 298 -7.63 -5.19 -18.13
CA LEU A 298 -8.66 -5.73 -19.01
C LEU A 298 -9.76 -4.72 -19.36
N ASN A 299 -9.99 -3.70 -18.56
CA ASN A 299 -10.91 -2.62 -18.92
C ASN A 299 -10.42 -1.83 -20.13
N ARG A 300 -9.10 -1.63 -20.24
CA ARG A 300 -8.48 -0.86 -21.34
C ARG A 300 -8.03 -1.72 -22.50
N CYS A 301 -7.59 -2.92 -22.21
CA CYS A 301 -6.98 -3.87 -23.15
C CYS A 301 -7.69 -5.21 -23.03
N ASN A 302 -8.92 -5.31 -23.49
CA ASN A 302 -9.81 -6.47 -23.34
C ASN A 302 -9.23 -7.75 -24.03
N ASP A 303 -8.08 -8.22 -23.53
CA ASP A 303 -7.32 -9.35 -24.03
C ASP A 303 -6.65 -10.08 -22.86
N ILE A 304 -7.21 -11.23 -22.50
CA ILE A 304 -6.74 -12.07 -21.39
C ILE A 304 -5.29 -12.55 -21.62
N GLY A 305 -4.91 -12.87 -22.86
CA GLY A 305 -3.56 -13.30 -23.20
C GLY A 305 -2.53 -12.21 -22.98
N LYS A 306 -2.83 -10.98 -23.41
CA LYS A 306 -1.97 -9.81 -23.18
C LYS A 306 -1.85 -9.51 -21.69
N PHE A 307 -2.97 -9.54 -20.95
CA PHE A 307 -2.95 -9.34 -19.49
C PHE A 307 -2.10 -10.40 -18.78
N THR A 308 -2.33 -11.68 -19.10
CA THR A 308 -1.56 -12.79 -18.53
C THR A 308 -0.06 -12.60 -18.77
N ASN A 309 0.33 -12.25 -20.00
CA ASN A 309 1.73 -12.02 -20.33
C ASN A 309 2.31 -10.78 -19.61
N ALA A 310 1.55 -9.69 -19.49
CA ALA A 310 1.96 -8.49 -18.75
C ALA A 310 2.20 -8.81 -17.26
N VAL A 311 1.31 -9.59 -16.64
CA VAL A 311 1.45 -10.03 -15.24
C VAL A 311 2.70 -10.89 -15.09
N ILE A 312 2.87 -11.93 -15.90
CA ILE A 312 4.05 -12.82 -15.80
C ILE A 312 5.34 -12.03 -16.04
N PHE A 313 5.33 -11.11 -17.01
CA PHE A 313 6.45 -10.20 -17.26
C PHE A 313 6.79 -9.38 -16.00
N SER A 314 5.80 -8.73 -15.39
CA SER A 314 6.00 -7.89 -14.18
C SER A 314 6.51 -8.70 -13.00
N LEU A 315 5.99 -9.92 -12.81
CA LEU A 315 6.42 -10.84 -11.74
C LEU A 315 7.86 -11.37 -11.93
N LEU A 316 8.37 -11.40 -13.16
CA LEU A 316 9.72 -11.87 -13.50
C LEU A 316 10.73 -10.73 -13.69
N TRP A 317 10.25 -9.49 -13.73
CA TRP A 317 11.12 -8.32 -13.88
C TRP A 317 11.96 -8.11 -12.60
N GLU A 318 13.07 -7.39 -12.72
CA GLU A 318 13.82 -6.98 -11.53
C GLU A 318 12.99 -6.03 -10.65
N GLY A 319 13.09 -6.17 -9.35
CA GLY A 319 12.32 -5.38 -8.39
C GLY A 319 11.47 -6.26 -7.48
N ILE A 320 10.63 -5.63 -6.68
CA ILE A 320 9.73 -6.30 -5.75
C ILE A 320 8.35 -6.40 -6.41
N PRO A 321 7.89 -7.60 -6.78
CA PRO A 321 6.62 -7.75 -7.47
C PRO A 321 5.42 -7.49 -6.56
N VAL A 322 4.50 -6.63 -7.01
CA VAL A 322 3.23 -6.34 -6.37
C VAL A 322 2.10 -6.76 -7.29
N PHE A 323 1.19 -7.55 -6.77
CA PHE A 323 0.04 -8.06 -7.52
C PHE A 323 -1.26 -7.62 -6.87
N TYR A 324 -2.12 -6.97 -7.62
CA TYR A 324 -3.41 -6.45 -7.15
C TYR A 324 -4.48 -7.54 -7.18
N TYR A 325 -5.18 -7.73 -6.05
CA TYR A 325 -6.23 -8.72 -5.87
C TYR A 325 -7.30 -8.65 -6.98
N GLY A 326 -7.87 -9.79 -7.32
CA GLY A 326 -8.89 -9.91 -8.38
C GLY A 326 -8.31 -10.03 -9.78
N GLY A 327 -7.04 -9.64 -10.01
CA GLY A 327 -6.34 -9.86 -11.28
C GLY A 327 -6.26 -11.35 -11.62
N GLU A 328 -6.03 -12.22 -10.63
CA GLU A 328 -6.01 -13.68 -10.80
C GLU A 328 -7.36 -14.28 -11.22
N GLN A 329 -8.43 -13.49 -11.08
CA GLN A 329 -9.80 -13.81 -11.49
C GLN A 329 -10.24 -13.00 -12.74
N TYR A 330 -9.29 -12.31 -13.38
CA TYR A 330 -9.52 -11.52 -14.60
C TYR A 330 -10.55 -10.38 -14.42
N TYR A 331 -10.54 -9.72 -13.28
CA TYR A 331 -11.37 -8.54 -13.06
C TYR A 331 -11.05 -7.44 -14.08
N ALA A 332 -12.10 -6.71 -14.49
CA ALA A 332 -12.04 -5.75 -15.60
C ALA A 332 -12.70 -4.41 -15.28
N GLY A 333 -12.83 -4.08 -14.01
CA GLY A 333 -13.46 -2.85 -13.56
C GLY A 333 -12.79 -1.58 -14.07
N GLY A 334 -13.60 -0.54 -14.24
CA GLY A 334 -13.18 0.77 -14.77
C GLY A 334 -12.44 1.63 -13.74
N ALA A 335 -12.66 2.95 -13.81
CA ALA A 335 -12.11 3.86 -12.83
C ALA A 335 -12.72 3.60 -11.42
N ASP A 336 -12.06 4.13 -10.38
CA ASP A 336 -12.57 4.12 -9.01
C ASP A 336 -14.03 4.58 -8.95
N PRO A 337 -14.92 3.86 -8.24
CA PRO A 337 -14.70 2.63 -7.47
C PRO A 337 -14.83 1.34 -8.30
N GLY A 338 -14.99 1.42 -9.62
CA GLY A 338 -15.25 0.27 -10.50
C GLY A 338 -14.11 -0.76 -10.51
N ASN A 339 -12.85 -0.35 -10.28
CA ASN A 339 -11.67 -1.21 -10.21
C ASN A 339 -11.46 -1.86 -8.82
N ARG A 340 -12.41 -1.64 -7.89
CA ARG A 340 -12.35 -2.13 -6.51
C ARG A 340 -13.45 -3.13 -6.22
N GLU A 341 -13.64 -4.05 -7.18
CA GLU A 341 -14.65 -5.11 -7.11
C GLU A 341 -14.39 -6.03 -5.89
N PRO A 342 -15.41 -6.53 -5.20
CA PRO A 342 -15.23 -7.49 -4.12
C PRO A 342 -14.81 -8.86 -4.65
N LEU A 343 -13.94 -9.57 -3.90
CA LEU A 343 -13.42 -10.87 -4.32
C LEU A 343 -14.23 -12.05 -3.79
N TRP A 344 -15.05 -11.87 -2.72
CA TRP A 344 -15.90 -12.96 -2.23
C TRP A 344 -16.78 -13.53 -3.33
N ASP A 345 -17.11 -14.80 -3.21
CA ASP A 345 -17.76 -15.62 -4.24
C ASP A 345 -16.86 -15.93 -5.47
N ASN A 346 -15.62 -15.47 -5.53
CA ASN A 346 -14.75 -15.67 -6.71
C ASN A 346 -13.31 -16.12 -6.38
N TYR A 347 -13.13 -16.94 -5.34
CA TYR A 347 -11.82 -17.52 -5.00
C TYR A 347 -11.51 -18.78 -5.82
N ASN A 348 -11.47 -18.66 -7.15
CA ASN A 348 -11.26 -19.80 -8.03
C ASN A 348 -9.78 -20.17 -8.17
N THR A 349 -9.32 -21.17 -7.41
CA THR A 349 -7.93 -21.67 -7.47
C THR A 349 -7.61 -22.44 -8.76
N LYS A 350 -8.60 -22.69 -9.64
CA LYS A 350 -8.44 -23.30 -10.95
C LYS A 350 -8.38 -22.28 -12.09
N SER A 351 -8.45 -20.98 -11.78
CA SER A 351 -8.21 -19.92 -12.77
C SER A 351 -6.83 -20.14 -13.42
N THR A 352 -6.74 -19.91 -14.72
CA THR A 352 -5.47 -20.11 -15.47
C THR A 352 -4.37 -19.22 -14.90
N LEU A 353 -4.67 -17.95 -14.62
CA LEU A 353 -3.66 -17.02 -14.09
C LEU A 353 -3.26 -17.38 -12.66
N TYR A 354 -4.21 -17.78 -11.79
CA TYR A 354 -3.89 -18.32 -10.46
C TYR A 354 -2.89 -19.49 -10.56
N GLY A 355 -3.15 -20.45 -11.47
CA GLY A 355 -2.29 -21.59 -11.68
C GLY A 355 -0.91 -21.26 -12.26
N LEU A 356 -0.80 -20.23 -13.12
CA LEU A 356 0.47 -19.76 -13.67
C LEU A 356 1.31 -19.05 -12.60
N ILE A 357 0.71 -18.18 -11.79
CA ILE A 357 1.39 -17.50 -10.68
C ILE A 357 1.91 -18.55 -9.69
N LYS A 358 1.07 -19.51 -9.31
CA LYS A 358 1.47 -20.61 -8.43
C LYS A 358 2.71 -21.36 -8.96
N LYS A 359 2.76 -21.70 -10.24
CA LYS A 359 3.89 -22.41 -10.86
C LYS A 359 5.19 -21.60 -10.85
N LYS A 360 5.12 -20.26 -10.82
CA LYS A 360 6.31 -19.40 -10.74
C LYS A 360 6.99 -19.53 -9.39
N TYR A 361 6.21 -19.64 -8.30
CA TYR A 361 6.71 -19.61 -6.94
C TYR A 361 6.93 -21.00 -6.31
N HIS A 362 6.48 -22.06 -6.99
CA HIS A 362 6.66 -23.46 -6.60
C HIS A 362 7.39 -24.25 -7.69
#